data_e4173c62eba68f60ee7f8e09ff314b59
#
_entry.id   e4173c62eba68f60ee7f8e09ff314b59
#
_cell.length_a   1.000
_cell.length_b   1.000
_cell.length_c   1.000
_cell.angle_alpha   90.00
_cell.angle_beta   90.00
_cell.angle_gamma   90.00
#
_symmetry.space_group_name_H-M   'P 1'
#
loop_
_entity.id
_entity.type
_entity.pdbx_description
1 polymer ?
#
loop_
_entity_poly.entity_id
_entity_poly.type
_entity_poly.pdbx_seq_one_letter_code
_entity_poly.pdbx_strand_id
1 'polypeptide(L)'
;MSVGTKIKNLRKSRKMTQEDFAAKIGISRSTLSCYETEQRTPNLKTLQEISEAFGVGLDYFGISAKDEAFDLLARAKEVFENDNVSTETKESLYHEFMKLYLKIKE
;
A
#
# COMPACT_ATOMS: atom_id res chain seq x y z
N MET A 1 -1.68 -8.74 15.92
CA MET A 1 -1.99 -9.51 14.71
C MET A 1 -1.04 -9.13 13.58
N SER A 2 -0.67 -10.11 12.78
CA SER A 2 0.17 -9.86 11.62
C SER A 2 -0.62 -9.22 10.48
N VAL A 3 0.09 -8.66 9.51
CA VAL A 3 -0.53 -8.10 8.30
C VAL A 3 -1.32 -9.16 7.53
N GLY A 4 -0.76 -10.37 7.40
CA GLY A 4 -1.44 -11.48 6.72
C GLY A 4 -2.77 -11.84 7.36
N THR A 5 -2.80 -11.92 8.69
CA THR A 5 -4.03 -12.18 9.44
C THR A 5 -5.06 -11.07 9.23
N LYS A 6 -4.60 -9.81 9.21
CA LYS A 6 -5.49 -8.66 8.98
C LYS A 6 -6.08 -8.67 7.58
N ILE A 7 -5.30 -9.03 6.56
CA ILE A 7 -5.80 -9.19 5.18
C ILE A 7 -6.86 -10.28 5.14
N LYS A 8 -6.59 -11.42 5.75
CA LYS A 8 -7.55 -12.53 5.81
C LYS A 8 -8.84 -12.14 6.51
N ASN A 9 -8.74 -11.44 7.64
CA ASN A 9 -9.91 -10.97 8.38
C ASN A 9 -10.72 -9.97 7.58
N LEU A 10 -10.07 -9.05 6.87
CA LEU A 10 -10.74 -8.09 5.99
C LEU A 10 -11.50 -8.82 4.89
N ARG A 11 -10.87 -9.80 4.24
CA ARG A 11 -11.50 -10.61 3.21
C ARG A 11 -12.75 -11.31 3.73
N LYS A 12 -12.64 -11.97 4.88
CA LYS A 12 -13.76 -12.69 5.50
C LYS A 12 -14.88 -11.75 5.92
N SER A 13 -14.55 -10.56 6.43
CA SER A 13 -15.56 -9.57 6.81
C SER A 13 -16.37 -9.08 5.61
N ARG A 14 -15.81 -9.14 4.42
CA ARG A 14 -16.48 -8.78 3.16
C ARG A 14 -17.11 -9.99 2.47
N LYS A 15 -17.04 -11.15 3.09
CA LYS A 15 -17.62 -12.41 2.57
C LYS A 15 -17.09 -12.75 1.17
N MET A 16 -15.80 -12.55 0.95
CA MET A 16 -15.13 -12.78 -0.33
C MET A 16 -14.27 -14.02 -0.30
N THR A 17 -14.19 -14.71 -1.43
CA THR A 17 -13.20 -15.78 -1.63
C THR A 17 -11.83 -15.17 -1.87
N GLN A 18 -10.78 -15.98 -1.77
CA GLN A 18 -9.44 -15.53 -2.13
C GLN A 18 -9.37 -15.06 -3.58
N GLU A 19 -10.05 -15.76 -4.48
CA GLU A 19 -10.09 -15.39 -5.91
C GLU A 19 -10.72 -14.01 -6.10
N ASP A 20 -11.86 -13.76 -5.45
CA ASP A 20 -12.58 -12.49 -5.57
C ASP A 20 -11.75 -11.32 -5.03
N PHE A 21 -11.13 -11.51 -3.88
CA PHE A 21 -10.29 -10.48 -3.25
C PHE A 21 -9.06 -10.20 -4.11
N ALA A 22 -8.38 -11.25 -4.56
CA ALA A 22 -7.17 -11.12 -5.38
C ALA A 22 -7.48 -10.41 -6.70
N ALA A 23 -8.59 -10.76 -7.36
CA ALA A 23 -9.01 -10.12 -8.59
C ALA A 23 -9.27 -8.62 -8.39
N LYS A 24 -9.86 -8.24 -7.27
CA LYS A 24 -10.17 -6.83 -6.99
C LYS A 24 -8.94 -5.96 -6.87
N ILE A 25 -7.83 -6.49 -6.38
CA ILE A 25 -6.58 -5.74 -6.21
C ILE A 25 -5.52 -6.09 -7.26
N GLY A 26 -5.87 -6.90 -8.26
CA GLY A 26 -5.00 -7.19 -9.39
C GLY A 26 -3.83 -8.13 -9.10
N ILE A 27 -3.97 -9.03 -8.14
CA ILE A 27 -2.97 -10.04 -7.82
C ILE A 27 -3.52 -11.44 -8.07
N SER A 28 -2.63 -12.45 -8.13
CA SER A 28 -3.06 -13.84 -8.25
C SER A 28 -3.58 -14.37 -6.92
N ARG A 29 -4.44 -15.39 -6.98
CA ARG A 29 -4.91 -16.09 -5.79
C ARG A 29 -3.75 -16.66 -4.98
N SER A 30 -2.74 -17.22 -5.65
CA SER A 30 -1.58 -17.78 -4.96
C SER A 30 -0.77 -16.73 -4.24
N THR A 31 -0.63 -15.54 -4.81
CA THR A 31 0.02 -14.41 -4.13
C THR A 31 -0.75 -14.01 -2.87
N LEU A 32 -2.07 -13.89 -2.98
CA LEU A 32 -2.90 -13.58 -1.81
C LEU A 32 -2.77 -14.67 -0.72
N SER A 33 -2.79 -15.93 -1.12
CA SER A 33 -2.59 -17.03 -0.18
C SER A 33 -1.26 -16.92 0.56
N CYS A 34 -0.19 -16.55 -0.15
CA CYS A 34 1.12 -16.33 0.47
C CYS A 34 1.09 -15.17 1.47
N TYR A 35 0.35 -14.12 1.20
CA TYR A 35 0.19 -13.01 2.14
C TYR A 35 -0.57 -13.46 3.40
N GLU A 36 -1.67 -14.18 3.23
CA GLU A 36 -2.50 -14.64 4.34
C GLU A 36 -1.80 -15.66 5.22
N THR A 37 -0.89 -16.47 4.66
CA THR A 37 -0.11 -17.47 5.39
C THR A 37 1.27 -16.96 5.83
N GLU A 38 1.59 -15.71 5.52
CA GLU A 38 2.84 -15.04 5.90
C GLU A 38 4.10 -15.62 5.23
N GLN A 39 3.94 -16.35 4.14
CA GLN A 39 5.05 -16.78 3.32
C GLN A 39 5.68 -15.62 2.56
N ARG A 40 4.89 -14.59 2.28
CA ARG A 40 5.35 -13.33 1.67
C ARG A 40 4.70 -12.16 2.39
N THR A 41 5.41 -11.05 2.45
CA THR A 41 4.89 -9.80 3.02
C THR A 41 4.54 -8.84 1.88
N PRO A 42 3.30 -8.32 1.83
CA PRO A 42 2.97 -7.33 0.82
C PRO A 42 3.76 -6.03 1.06
N ASN A 43 4.17 -5.39 -0.02
CA ASN A 43 4.84 -4.10 0.08
C ASN A 43 3.83 -2.98 0.36
N LEU A 44 4.32 -1.79 0.66
CA LEU A 44 3.47 -0.65 0.98
C LEU A 44 2.49 -0.32 -0.16
N LYS A 45 2.94 -0.41 -1.40
CA LYS A 45 2.09 -0.14 -2.56
C LYS A 45 0.89 -1.08 -2.59
N THR A 46 1.11 -2.37 -2.36
CA THR A 46 0.04 -3.38 -2.31
C THR A 46 -0.94 -3.08 -1.18
N LEU A 47 -0.44 -2.71 -0.01
CA LEU A 47 -1.28 -2.34 1.12
C LEU A 47 -2.11 -1.09 0.84
N GLN A 48 -1.53 -0.12 0.13
CA GLN A 48 -2.27 1.07 -0.32
C GLN A 48 -3.40 0.69 -1.28
N GLU A 49 -3.14 -0.21 -2.21
CA GLU A 49 -4.16 -0.71 -3.13
C GLU A 49 -5.31 -1.41 -2.41
N ILE A 50 -4.99 -2.21 -1.39
CA ILE A 50 -6.01 -2.87 -0.56
C ILE A 50 -6.82 -1.82 0.20
N SER A 51 -6.15 -0.85 0.80
CA SER A 51 -6.79 0.23 1.55
C SER A 51 -7.78 0.99 0.69
N GLU A 52 -7.39 1.36 -0.52
CA GLU A 52 -8.25 2.10 -1.45
C GLU A 52 -9.42 1.24 -1.93
N ALA A 53 -9.17 -0.02 -2.26
CA ALA A 53 -10.19 -0.91 -2.79
C ALA A 53 -11.27 -1.25 -1.76
N PHE A 54 -10.91 -1.34 -0.49
CA PHE A 54 -11.83 -1.79 0.56
C PHE A 54 -12.19 -0.69 1.56
N GLY A 55 -11.72 0.53 1.37
CA GLY A 55 -12.09 1.66 2.21
C GLY A 55 -11.59 1.59 3.65
N VAL A 56 -10.45 0.96 3.87
CA VAL A 56 -9.79 0.92 5.19
C VAL A 56 -8.52 1.75 5.12
N GLY A 57 -8.12 2.35 6.25
CA GLY A 57 -6.87 3.10 6.32
C GLY A 57 -5.67 2.18 6.46
N LEU A 58 -4.48 2.70 6.15
CA LEU A 58 -3.24 1.93 6.33
C LEU A 58 -2.97 1.63 7.81
N ASP A 59 -3.53 2.41 8.72
CA ASP A 59 -3.46 2.14 10.15
C ASP A 59 -4.12 0.81 10.52
N TYR A 60 -5.08 0.33 9.73
CA TYR A 60 -5.65 -1.01 9.90
C TYR A 60 -4.56 -2.09 9.84
N PHE A 61 -3.54 -1.89 9.01
CA PHE A 61 -2.41 -2.82 8.88
C PHE A 61 -1.25 -2.51 9.82
N GLY A 62 -1.43 -1.54 10.71
CA GLY A 62 -0.39 -1.15 11.65
C GLY A 62 0.64 -0.17 11.08
N ILE A 63 0.34 0.46 9.94
CA ILE A 63 1.25 1.40 9.28
C ILE A 63 0.84 2.82 9.63
N SER A 64 1.78 3.58 10.20
CA SER A 64 1.53 4.99 10.55
C SER A 64 1.78 5.91 9.36
N ALA A 65 1.26 7.13 9.44
CA ALA A 65 1.53 8.15 8.42
C ALA A 65 3.02 8.48 8.33
N LYS A 66 3.78 8.32 9.41
CA LYS A 66 5.24 8.51 9.40
C LYS A 66 5.93 7.44 8.56
N ASP A 67 5.50 6.19 8.66
CA ASP A 67 6.06 5.10 7.87
C ASP A 67 5.81 5.32 6.38
N GLU A 68 4.60 5.80 6.01
CA GLU A 68 4.29 6.19 4.64
C GLU A 68 5.22 7.31 4.16
N ALA A 69 5.47 8.31 5.01
CA ALA A 69 6.31 9.45 4.67
C ALA A 69 7.76 9.02 4.43
N PHE A 70 8.29 8.12 5.26
CA PHE A 70 9.64 7.60 5.06
C PHE A 70 9.80 6.84 3.76
N ASP A 71 8.84 5.98 3.42
CA ASP A 71 8.86 5.24 2.17
C ASP A 71 8.77 6.18 0.98
N LEU A 72 7.88 7.15 1.04
CA LEU A 72 7.71 8.12 -0.04
C LEU A 72 8.94 9.01 -0.20
N LEU A 73 9.57 9.41 0.91
CA LEU A 73 10.79 10.21 0.89
C LEU A 73 11.93 9.45 0.20
N ALA A 74 12.11 8.18 0.51
CA ALA A 74 13.12 7.33 -0.12
C ALA A 74 12.90 7.23 -1.63
N ARG A 75 11.64 7.02 -2.06
CA ARG A 75 11.29 6.97 -3.48
C ARG A 75 11.48 8.33 -4.16
N ALA A 76 11.12 9.41 -3.48
CA ALA A 76 11.28 10.76 -4.01
C ALA A 76 12.74 11.08 -4.27
N LYS A 77 13.63 10.75 -3.32
CA LYS A 77 15.06 10.96 -3.48
C LYS A 77 15.59 10.24 -4.73
N GLU A 78 15.24 8.98 -4.91
CA GLU A 78 15.66 8.19 -6.06
C GLU A 78 15.16 8.80 -7.37
N VAL A 79 13.90 9.20 -7.42
CA VAL A 79 13.28 9.77 -8.62
C VAL A 79 13.84 11.14 -8.95
N PHE A 80 14.01 12.03 -7.96
CA PHE A 80 14.50 13.39 -8.20
C PHE A 80 15.98 13.44 -8.57
N GLU A 81 16.77 12.47 -8.13
CA GLU A 81 18.17 12.34 -8.50
C GLU A 81 18.38 11.68 -9.87
N ASN A 82 17.33 11.09 -10.44
CA ASN A 82 17.40 10.40 -11.72
C ASN A 82 17.02 11.34 -12.86
N ASP A 83 18.01 11.72 -13.68
CA ASP A 83 17.81 12.63 -14.81
C ASP A 83 16.97 12.02 -15.94
N ASN A 84 16.80 10.70 -15.96
CA ASN A 84 16.01 10.00 -16.96
C ASN A 84 14.50 9.98 -16.66
N VAL A 85 14.10 10.45 -15.48
CA VAL A 85 12.70 10.52 -15.08
C VAL A 85 12.09 11.83 -15.57
N SER A 86 10.89 11.76 -16.15
CA SER A 86 10.21 12.94 -16.66
C SER A 86 9.82 13.93 -15.56
N THR A 87 9.74 15.20 -15.92
CA THR A 87 9.27 16.26 -15.00
C THR A 87 7.86 15.97 -14.50
N GLU A 88 6.99 15.44 -15.38
CA GLU A 88 5.62 15.08 -15.01
C GLU A 88 5.58 14.04 -13.89
N THR A 89 6.42 13.00 -13.99
CA THR A 89 6.53 11.98 -12.94
C THR A 89 7.03 12.58 -11.63
N LYS A 90 8.02 13.48 -11.71
CA LYS A 90 8.54 14.16 -10.52
C LYS A 90 7.48 15.03 -9.85
N GLU A 91 6.67 15.74 -10.64
CA GLU A 91 5.58 16.56 -10.12
C GLU A 91 4.51 15.73 -9.43
N SER A 92 4.12 14.59 -10.02
CA SER A 92 3.16 13.67 -9.42
C SER A 92 3.64 13.16 -8.07
N LEU A 93 4.91 12.80 -7.98
CA LEU A 93 5.51 12.33 -6.73
C LEU A 93 5.56 13.44 -5.68
N TYR A 94 5.87 14.67 -6.11
CA TYR A 94 5.86 15.83 -5.24
C TYR A 94 4.48 16.08 -4.64
N HIS A 95 3.43 15.97 -5.45
CA HIS A 95 2.05 16.14 -4.97
C HIS A 95 1.68 15.07 -3.94
N GLU A 96 2.04 13.81 -4.17
CA GLU A 96 1.82 12.73 -3.21
C GLU A 96 2.54 13.02 -1.89
N PHE A 97 3.80 13.46 -1.97
CA PHE A 97 4.60 13.80 -0.80
C PHE A 97 3.95 14.93 0.00
N MET A 98 3.47 15.97 -0.67
CA MET A 98 2.83 17.11 -0.03
C MET A 98 1.53 16.73 0.66
N LYS A 99 0.72 15.87 0.04
CA LYS A 99 -0.49 15.34 0.68
C LYS A 99 -0.16 14.64 1.99
N LEU A 100 0.87 13.82 1.97
CA LEU A 100 1.28 13.04 3.14
C LEU A 100 1.85 13.95 4.22
N TYR A 101 2.64 14.94 3.84
CA TYR A 101 3.19 15.94 4.75
C TYR A 101 2.08 16.67 5.50
N LEU A 102 1.06 17.15 4.79
CA LEU A 102 -0.07 17.84 5.39
C LEU A 102 -0.85 16.93 6.34
N LYS A 103 -1.00 15.66 5.99
CA LYS A 103 -1.68 14.68 6.84
C LYS A 103 -0.93 14.45 8.16
N ILE A 104 0.39 14.37 8.10
CA ILE A 104 1.22 14.18 9.30
C ILE A 104 1.20 15.41 10.21
N LYS A 105 1.17 16.59 9.60
CA LYS A 105 1.20 17.85 10.31
C LYS A 105 -0.08 18.13 11.11
N GLU A 106 -1.18 17.56 10.68
CA GLU A 106 -2.44 17.63 11.44
C GLU A 106 -2.32 16.81 12.72
#